data_7befcbe696471bab8eef53b0083e67a9
#
_entry.id   7befcbe696471bab8eef53b0083e67a9
#
_cell.length_a   1.000
_cell.length_b   1.000
_cell.length_c   1.000
_cell.angle_alpha   90.00
_cell.angle_beta   90.00
_cell.angle_gamma   90.00
#
_symmetry.space_group_name_H-M   'P 1'
#
loop_
_entity.id
_entity.type
_entity.pdbx_description
1 polymer ?
#
loop_
_entity_poly.entity_id
_entity_poly.type
_entity_poly.pdbx_seq_one_letter_code
_entity_poly.pdbx_strand_id
1 'polypeptide(L)'
;EALQSGVNVLLEKPAGVYTRQVRELLRVADQRRDLTLAMMFNQRANPLYADLKQAIDAGTYGALRHTIWQITHWWRPDAYYTSSPWRASWGGEGGGVLVNQAPHQLDLWQWLCGMVTRCFARVQFGYRRDIPVDDEVNALVEFAGGASGTFMTCTNDLVGTDRLELLF
;
A
#
# COMPACT_ATOMS: atom_id res chain seq x y z
N GLU A 1 2.77 0.87 -23.95
CA GLU A 1 3.60 1.55 -24.98
C GLU A 1 5.10 1.37 -24.70
N ALA A 2 5.69 1.87 -23.57
CA ALA A 2 7.13 1.80 -23.32
C ALA A 2 7.71 0.37 -23.44
N LEU A 3 7.11 -0.62 -22.76
CA LEU A 3 7.49 -2.03 -22.91
C LEU A 3 7.37 -2.51 -24.37
N GLN A 4 6.32 -2.12 -25.07
CA GLN A 4 6.13 -2.50 -26.48
C GLN A 4 7.18 -1.87 -27.38
N SER A 5 7.71 -0.71 -27.00
CA SER A 5 8.81 -0.02 -27.71
C SER A 5 10.20 -0.54 -27.35
N GLY A 6 10.32 -1.57 -26.50
CA GLY A 6 11.60 -2.19 -26.19
C GLY A 6 12.36 -1.51 -25.03
N VAL A 7 11.69 -0.81 -24.13
CA VAL A 7 12.32 -0.06 -23.04
C VAL A 7 11.98 -0.69 -21.69
N ASN A 8 12.98 -0.83 -20.81
CA ASN A 8 12.77 -1.15 -19.40
C ASN A 8 11.95 -0.06 -18.72
N VAL A 9 11.05 -0.44 -17.82
CA VAL A 9 10.10 0.49 -17.17
C VAL A 9 10.22 0.41 -15.67
N LEU A 10 10.47 1.54 -15.04
CA LEU A 10 10.26 1.76 -13.61
C LEU A 10 9.01 2.63 -13.44
N LEU A 11 7.98 2.07 -12.84
CA LEU A 11 6.67 2.68 -12.74
C LEU A 11 6.43 3.26 -11.35
N GLU A 12 5.95 4.49 -11.28
CA GLU A 12 5.44 5.06 -10.03
C GLU A 12 4.11 4.40 -9.60
N LYS A 13 3.88 4.42 -8.30
CA LYS A 13 2.62 3.94 -7.73
C LYS A 13 1.48 4.97 -7.94
N PRO A 14 0.25 4.52 -8.10
CA PRO A 14 -0.19 3.15 -8.29
C PRO A 14 0.02 2.67 -9.74
N ALA A 15 0.12 1.37 -9.95
CA ALA A 15 0.28 0.77 -11.28
C ALA A 15 -0.91 1.02 -12.22
N GLY A 16 -2.03 1.39 -11.67
CA GLY A 16 -3.26 1.73 -12.39
C GLY A 16 -4.38 2.07 -11.42
N VAL A 17 -5.38 2.78 -11.90
CA VAL A 17 -6.57 3.19 -11.14
C VAL A 17 -7.52 2.01 -10.90
N TYR A 18 -7.53 1.03 -11.81
CA TYR A 18 -8.38 -0.15 -11.74
C TYR A 18 -7.59 -1.43 -11.96
N THR A 19 -7.98 -2.51 -11.31
CA THR A 19 -7.38 -3.85 -11.45
C THR A 19 -7.26 -4.29 -12.90
N ARG A 20 -8.23 -3.94 -13.77
CA ARG A 20 -8.18 -4.26 -15.20
C ARG A 20 -6.97 -3.65 -15.89
N GLN A 21 -6.62 -2.39 -15.57
CA GLN A 21 -5.43 -1.71 -16.13
C GLN A 21 -4.14 -2.41 -15.70
N VAL A 22 -4.07 -2.81 -14.42
CA VAL A 22 -2.90 -3.55 -13.90
C VAL A 22 -2.76 -4.91 -14.57
N ARG A 23 -3.87 -5.65 -14.75
CA ARG A 23 -3.85 -6.95 -15.47
C ARG A 23 -3.40 -6.78 -16.92
N GLU A 24 -3.84 -5.73 -17.60
CA GLU A 24 -3.41 -5.43 -18.96
C GLU A 24 -1.92 -5.11 -19.01
N LEU A 25 -1.40 -4.31 -18.07
CA LEU A 25 0.01 -4.02 -17.94
C LEU A 25 0.84 -5.30 -17.74
N LEU A 26 0.42 -6.17 -16.81
CA LEU A 26 1.09 -7.45 -16.54
C LEU A 26 1.07 -8.37 -17.76
N ARG A 27 -0.05 -8.43 -18.50
CA ARG A 27 -0.14 -9.19 -19.76
C ARG A 27 0.87 -8.71 -20.81
N VAL A 28 1.08 -7.40 -20.91
CA VAL A 28 2.10 -6.84 -21.82
C VAL A 28 3.50 -7.17 -21.30
N ALA A 29 3.75 -7.09 -20.01
CA ALA A 29 5.04 -7.44 -19.42
C ALA A 29 5.39 -8.93 -19.63
N ASP A 30 4.42 -9.83 -19.49
CA ASP A 30 4.60 -11.26 -19.74
C ASP A 30 5.00 -11.59 -21.19
N GLN A 31 4.59 -10.77 -22.14
CA GLN A 31 4.98 -10.87 -23.56
C GLN A 31 6.38 -10.32 -23.84
N ARG A 32 6.94 -9.57 -22.92
CA ARG A 32 8.24 -8.91 -23.04
C ARG A 32 9.16 -9.26 -21.87
N ARG A 33 9.37 -10.56 -21.67
CA ARG A 33 10.24 -11.10 -20.61
C ARG A 33 11.73 -10.78 -20.81
N ASP A 34 12.09 -10.26 -21.97
CA ASP A 34 13.37 -9.65 -22.28
C ASP A 34 13.58 -8.29 -21.61
N LEU A 35 12.52 -7.67 -21.09
CA LEU A 35 12.53 -6.37 -20.45
C LEU A 35 12.11 -6.45 -18.98
N THR A 36 12.52 -5.45 -18.22
CA THR A 36 12.16 -5.28 -16.81
C THR A 36 10.99 -4.30 -16.67
N LEU A 37 9.93 -4.76 -15.99
CA LEU A 37 8.91 -3.89 -15.39
C LEU A 37 9.06 -3.92 -13.88
N ALA A 38 9.35 -2.80 -13.28
CA ALA A 38 9.48 -2.65 -11.83
C ALA A 38 8.56 -1.53 -11.30
N MET A 39 8.16 -1.66 -10.03
CA MET A 39 7.39 -0.65 -9.29
C MET A 39 8.29 0.10 -8.31
N MET A 40 8.07 1.41 -8.18
CA MET A 40 8.80 2.26 -7.24
C MET A 40 8.23 2.11 -5.81
N PHE A 41 8.47 0.97 -5.17
CA PHE A 41 8.25 0.78 -3.74
C PHE A 41 9.53 1.07 -2.96
N ASN A 42 9.91 2.34 -2.91
CA ASN A 42 11.19 2.81 -2.38
C ASN A 42 11.44 2.45 -0.91
N GLN A 43 10.41 2.19 -0.12
CA GLN A 43 10.57 1.76 1.28
C GLN A 43 11.28 0.40 1.41
N ARG A 44 11.19 -0.47 0.41
CA ARG A 44 11.94 -1.73 0.38
C ARG A 44 13.45 -1.52 0.28
N ALA A 45 13.90 -0.36 -0.24
CA ALA A 45 15.31 0.02 -0.32
C ALA A 45 15.82 0.75 0.93
N ASN A 46 14.95 1.04 1.91
CA ASN A 46 15.37 1.60 3.20
C ASN A 46 16.16 0.54 3.98
N PRO A 47 17.40 0.81 4.41
CA PRO A 47 18.25 -0.17 5.09
C PRO A 47 17.59 -0.78 6.32
N LEU A 48 16.86 0.03 7.12
CA LEU A 48 16.14 -0.46 8.30
C LEU A 48 15.17 -1.60 7.96
N TYR A 49 14.36 -1.43 6.91
CA TYR A 49 13.38 -2.44 6.52
C TYR A 49 14.02 -3.62 5.78
N ALA A 50 15.10 -3.38 5.04
CA ALA A 50 15.86 -4.44 4.41
C ALA A 50 16.51 -5.37 5.44
N ASP A 51 17.15 -4.80 6.48
CA ASP A 51 17.76 -5.56 7.58
C ASP A 51 16.69 -6.32 8.39
N LEU A 52 15.56 -5.66 8.68
CA LEU A 52 14.43 -6.32 9.34
C LEU A 52 13.90 -7.50 8.53
N LYS A 53 13.72 -7.33 7.21
CA LYS A 53 13.28 -8.41 6.32
C LYS A 53 14.26 -9.57 6.31
N GLN A 54 15.56 -9.28 6.23
CA GLN A 54 16.61 -10.31 6.30
C GLN A 54 16.55 -11.10 7.61
N ALA A 55 16.38 -10.42 8.75
CA ALA A 55 16.26 -11.07 10.05
C ALA A 55 15.00 -11.94 10.17
N ILE A 56 13.87 -11.48 9.61
CA ILE A 56 12.63 -12.27 9.55
C ILE A 56 12.83 -13.52 8.70
N ASP A 57 13.39 -13.39 7.49
CA ASP A 57 13.61 -14.51 6.57
C ASP A 57 14.61 -15.54 7.11
N ALA A 58 15.58 -15.08 7.89
CA ALA A 58 16.53 -15.95 8.61
C ALA A 58 15.91 -16.66 9.83
N GLY A 59 14.64 -16.35 10.17
CA GLY A 59 13.98 -16.89 11.37
C GLY A 59 14.55 -16.41 12.70
N THR A 60 15.29 -15.30 12.72
CA THR A 60 16.01 -14.79 13.91
C THR A 60 15.09 -14.60 15.11
N TYR A 61 13.85 -14.21 14.86
CA TYR A 61 12.87 -13.92 15.92
C TYR A 61 11.82 -15.05 16.10
N GLY A 62 11.93 -16.11 15.30
CA GLY A 62 10.91 -17.17 15.24
C GLY A 62 9.77 -16.84 14.29
N ALA A 63 8.63 -17.53 14.46
CA ALA A 63 7.47 -17.33 13.62
C ALA A 63 6.71 -16.05 14.01
N LEU A 64 6.38 -15.22 13.05
CA LEU A 64 5.50 -14.06 13.25
C LEU A 64 4.12 -14.54 13.71
N ARG A 65 3.59 -13.99 14.79
CA ARG A 65 2.29 -14.31 15.37
C ARG A 65 1.27 -13.22 15.16
N HIS A 66 1.68 -11.97 15.37
CA HIS A 66 0.80 -10.82 15.24
C HIS A 66 1.55 -9.59 14.77
N THR A 67 0.85 -8.70 14.08
CA THR A 67 1.40 -7.39 13.69
C THR A 67 0.35 -6.30 13.85
N ILE A 68 0.79 -5.11 14.24
CA ILE A 68 -0.06 -3.92 14.34
C ILE A 68 0.63 -2.80 13.57
N TRP A 69 -0.08 -2.20 12.62
CA TRP A 69 0.37 -0.98 12.00
C TRP A 69 -0.69 0.11 12.11
N GLN A 70 -0.38 1.10 12.91
CA GLN A 70 -1.16 2.33 13.01
C GLN A 70 -0.39 3.43 12.30
N ILE A 71 -0.99 4.01 11.25
CA ILE A 71 -0.37 5.06 10.47
C ILE A 71 -1.40 6.15 10.12
N THR A 72 -1.42 7.22 10.91
CA THR A 72 -2.42 8.29 10.84
C THR A 72 -1.80 9.68 10.62
N HIS A 73 -0.48 9.79 10.50
CA HIS A 73 0.25 11.05 10.39
C HIS A 73 0.07 11.77 9.02
N TRP A 74 -0.86 11.32 8.21
CA TRP A 74 -1.12 11.90 6.89
C TRP A 74 -2.23 12.94 6.90
N TRP A 75 -2.19 13.88 7.81
CA TRP A 75 -3.14 14.99 7.77
C TRP A 75 -3.24 15.60 6.36
N ARG A 76 -4.45 15.65 5.84
CA ARG A 76 -4.76 16.28 4.54
C ARG A 76 -5.87 17.29 4.72
N PRO A 77 -5.59 18.61 4.62
CA PRO A 77 -6.62 19.64 4.68
C PRO A 77 -7.51 19.62 3.42
N ASP A 78 -8.65 20.28 3.46
CA ASP A 78 -9.56 20.37 2.32
C ASP A 78 -8.88 20.97 1.08
N ALA A 79 -7.98 21.94 1.27
CA ALA A 79 -7.17 22.52 0.19
C ALA A 79 -6.31 21.50 -0.55
N TYR A 80 -5.89 20.40 0.10
CA TYR A 80 -5.20 19.31 -0.59
C TYR A 80 -6.09 18.62 -1.61
N TYR A 81 -7.33 18.34 -1.23
CA TYR A 81 -8.27 17.62 -2.10
C TYR A 81 -8.78 18.50 -3.25
N THR A 82 -8.91 19.80 -3.03
CA THR A 82 -9.33 20.75 -4.06
C THR A 82 -8.19 21.23 -4.98
N SER A 83 -6.93 20.88 -4.67
CA SER A 83 -5.75 21.31 -5.45
C SER A 83 -5.68 20.75 -6.87
N SER A 84 -6.41 19.68 -7.15
CA SER A 84 -6.45 19.05 -8.47
C SER A 84 -7.73 18.21 -8.66
N PRO A 85 -8.34 18.22 -9.85
CA PRO A 85 -9.63 17.57 -10.08
C PRO A 85 -9.58 16.03 -10.06
N TRP A 86 -8.39 15.43 -10.15
CA TRP A 86 -8.21 13.98 -10.08
C TRP A 86 -8.15 13.46 -8.63
N ARG A 87 -7.83 14.36 -7.67
CA ARG A 87 -7.74 13.95 -6.27
C ARG A 87 -9.10 13.57 -5.71
N ALA A 88 -9.06 12.67 -4.72
CA ALA A 88 -10.26 12.17 -4.04
C ALA A 88 -11.37 11.74 -5.02
N SER A 89 -11.00 11.16 -6.16
CA SER A 89 -11.98 10.69 -7.14
C SER A 89 -11.68 9.24 -7.57
N TRP A 90 -12.74 8.46 -7.71
CA TRP A 90 -12.61 7.07 -8.17
C TRP A 90 -12.04 6.97 -9.59
N GLY A 91 -12.41 7.92 -10.47
CA GLY A 91 -11.96 7.92 -11.86
C GLY A 91 -10.53 8.43 -12.06
N GLY A 92 -10.09 9.35 -11.22
CA GLY A 92 -8.75 9.98 -11.32
C GLY A 92 -7.70 9.29 -10.48
N GLU A 93 -7.98 9.09 -9.20
CA GLU A 93 -7.04 8.54 -8.21
C GLU A 93 -7.23 7.03 -7.96
N GLY A 94 -8.44 6.52 -8.16
CA GLY A 94 -8.80 5.11 -7.97
C GLY A 94 -9.21 4.75 -6.54
N GLY A 95 -9.31 5.73 -5.66
CA GLY A 95 -9.62 5.59 -4.24
C GLY A 95 -9.07 6.75 -3.43
N GLY A 96 -8.94 6.58 -2.14
CA GLY A 96 -8.47 7.59 -1.20
C GLY A 96 -7.19 7.19 -0.47
N VAL A 97 -7.27 7.09 0.86
CA VAL A 97 -6.10 6.85 1.71
C VAL A 97 -5.35 5.56 1.37
N LEU A 98 -6.07 4.49 1.01
CA LEU A 98 -5.43 3.21 0.70
C LEU A 98 -4.62 3.24 -0.60
N VAL A 99 -5.10 3.97 -1.61
CA VAL A 99 -4.46 3.99 -2.94
C VAL A 99 -3.42 5.10 -3.06
N ASN A 100 -3.60 6.22 -2.38
CA ASN A 100 -2.71 7.36 -2.50
C ASN A 100 -1.66 7.43 -1.37
N GLN A 101 -2.08 7.45 -0.10
CA GLN A 101 -1.16 7.63 1.02
C GLN A 101 -0.51 6.31 1.47
N ALA A 102 -1.31 5.25 1.60
CA ALA A 102 -0.88 3.98 2.18
C ALA A 102 -0.21 2.93 1.27
N PRO A 103 -0.07 3.07 -0.06
CA PRO A 103 0.46 1.98 -0.90
C PRO A 103 1.84 1.50 -0.49
N HIS A 104 2.75 2.41 -0.11
CA HIS A 104 4.09 2.04 0.33
C HIS A 104 4.07 1.23 1.62
N GLN A 105 3.17 1.56 2.56
CA GLN A 105 3.04 0.85 3.82
C GLN A 105 2.35 -0.50 3.63
N LEU A 106 1.31 -0.56 2.83
CA LEU A 106 0.64 -1.83 2.51
C LEU A 106 1.58 -2.79 1.78
N ASP A 107 2.38 -2.29 0.83
CA ASP A 107 3.41 -3.07 0.16
C ASP A 107 4.47 -3.57 1.15
N LEU A 108 4.99 -2.68 1.99
CA LEU A 108 6.01 -3.02 2.99
C LEU A 108 5.47 -4.02 4.01
N TRP A 109 4.24 -3.84 4.47
CA TRP A 109 3.60 -4.74 5.43
C TRP A 109 3.45 -6.16 4.88
N GLN A 110 2.99 -6.26 3.63
CA GLN A 110 2.88 -7.53 2.93
C GLN A 110 4.26 -8.16 2.67
N TRP A 111 5.27 -7.34 2.35
CA TRP A 111 6.63 -7.81 2.12
C TRP A 111 7.28 -8.37 3.39
N LEU A 112 7.03 -7.75 4.55
CA LEU A 112 7.55 -8.21 5.85
C LEU A 112 6.77 -9.42 6.39
N CYS A 113 5.44 -9.41 6.29
CA CYS A 113 4.56 -10.34 6.99
C CYS A 113 3.99 -11.46 6.09
N GLY A 114 4.17 -11.36 4.77
CA GLY A 114 3.60 -12.29 3.80
C GLY A 114 2.27 -11.85 3.21
N MET A 115 1.68 -12.68 2.36
CA MET A 115 0.42 -12.38 1.67
C MET A 115 -0.76 -12.41 2.61
N VAL A 116 -1.62 -11.39 2.54
CA VAL A 116 -2.93 -11.37 3.21
C VAL A 116 -3.87 -12.36 2.51
N THR A 117 -4.47 -13.26 3.28
CA THR A 117 -5.40 -14.29 2.79
C THR A 117 -6.85 -14.00 3.17
N ARG A 118 -7.07 -13.29 4.29
CA ARG A 118 -8.41 -12.87 4.74
C ARG A 118 -8.33 -11.45 5.27
N CYS A 119 -9.37 -10.67 5.01
CA CYS A 119 -9.50 -9.30 5.48
C CYS A 119 -10.93 -9.02 5.91
N PHE A 120 -11.07 -8.40 7.08
CA PHE A 120 -12.29 -7.75 7.53
C PHE A 120 -11.94 -6.29 7.81
N ALA A 121 -12.64 -5.35 7.19
CA ALA A 121 -12.34 -3.94 7.32
C ALA A 121 -13.59 -3.09 7.49
N ARG A 122 -13.50 -2.07 8.35
CA ARG A 122 -14.40 -0.93 8.37
C ARG A 122 -13.74 0.20 7.62
N VAL A 123 -14.37 0.63 6.54
CA VAL A 123 -13.90 1.73 5.69
C VAL A 123 -14.89 2.87 5.80
N GLN A 124 -14.39 4.08 6.00
CA GLN A 124 -15.17 5.31 6.00
C GLN A 124 -14.84 6.10 4.73
N PHE A 125 -15.87 6.64 4.12
CA PHE A 125 -15.78 7.44 2.90
C PHE A 125 -16.26 8.85 3.23
N GLY A 126 -15.37 9.84 3.10
CA GLY A 126 -15.71 11.21 3.43
C GLY A 126 -16.16 11.40 4.88
N TYR A 127 -15.56 10.69 5.82
CA TYR A 127 -16.02 10.70 7.22
C TYR A 127 -15.87 12.07 7.89
N ARG A 128 -14.83 12.80 7.51
CA ARG A 128 -14.53 14.12 8.05
C ARG A 128 -14.51 15.21 6.97
N ARG A 129 -14.72 14.84 5.72
CA ARG A 129 -14.66 15.74 4.56
C ARG A 129 -15.70 15.35 3.54
N ASP A 130 -16.09 16.31 2.70
CA ASP A 130 -16.98 16.03 1.57
C ASP A 130 -16.17 15.46 0.38
N ILE A 131 -15.77 14.20 0.48
CA ILE A 131 -15.08 13.44 -0.56
C ILE A 131 -15.70 12.05 -0.72
N PRO A 132 -15.79 11.50 -1.94
CA PRO A 132 -16.45 10.22 -2.21
C PRO A 132 -15.57 8.98 -1.98
N VAL A 133 -14.30 9.17 -1.59
CA VAL A 133 -13.31 8.09 -1.45
C VAL A 133 -13.00 7.82 0.03
N ASP A 134 -12.28 6.72 0.28
CA ASP A 134 -11.86 6.29 1.60
C ASP A 134 -10.90 7.30 2.26
N ASP A 135 -11.21 7.73 3.47
CA ASP A 135 -10.41 8.66 4.28
C ASP A 135 -10.04 8.11 5.66
N GLU A 136 -10.66 7.00 6.09
CA GLU A 136 -10.32 6.25 7.29
C GLU A 136 -10.56 4.75 7.08
N VAL A 137 -9.60 3.92 7.49
CA VAL A 137 -9.67 2.46 7.40
C VAL A 137 -9.17 1.81 8.67
N ASN A 138 -9.96 0.84 9.18
CA ASN A 138 -9.57 -0.05 10.26
C ASN A 138 -9.78 -1.50 9.76
N ALA A 139 -8.70 -2.28 9.71
CA ALA A 139 -8.72 -3.62 9.16
C ALA A 139 -8.11 -4.66 10.11
N LEU A 140 -8.72 -5.84 10.11
CA LEU A 140 -8.16 -7.07 10.68
C LEU A 140 -7.82 -7.99 9.51
N VAL A 141 -6.62 -8.57 9.52
CA VAL A 141 -6.15 -9.45 8.45
C VAL A 141 -5.56 -10.75 8.99
N GLU A 142 -5.57 -11.78 8.15
CA GLU A 142 -4.82 -13.01 8.34
C GLU A 142 -3.81 -13.15 7.19
N PHE A 143 -2.59 -13.52 7.52
CA PHE A 143 -1.52 -13.76 6.56
C PHE A 143 -1.39 -15.25 6.21
N ALA A 144 -0.82 -15.55 5.05
CA ALA A 144 -0.61 -16.92 4.59
C ALA A 144 0.21 -17.79 5.56
N GLY A 145 1.10 -17.18 6.34
CA GLY A 145 1.89 -17.82 7.40
C GLY A 145 1.15 -18.10 8.69
N GLY A 146 -0.16 -17.75 8.79
CA GLY A 146 -0.98 -17.95 9.98
C GLY A 146 -0.93 -16.81 11.01
N ALA A 147 -0.09 -15.79 10.79
CA ALA A 147 -0.10 -14.59 11.62
C ALA A 147 -1.38 -13.77 11.40
N SER A 148 -1.80 -13.04 12.42
CA SER A 148 -2.86 -12.05 12.31
C SER A 148 -2.31 -10.63 12.28
N GLY A 149 -3.08 -9.65 11.79
CA GLY A 149 -2.67 -8.27 11.77
C GLY A 149 -3.80 -7.28 11.94
N THR A 150 -3.45 -6.13 12.48
CA THR A 150 -4.34 -4.96 12.57
C THR A 150 -3.72 -3.81 11.82
N PHE A 151 -4.48 -3.18 10.93
CA PHE A 151 -4.08 -1.99 10.19
C PHE A 151 -5.06 -0.86 10.44
N MET A 152 -4.55 0.30 10.80
CA MET A 152 -5.33 1.51 10.97
C MET A 152 -4.68 2.67 10.23
N THR A 153 -5.46 3.37 9.41
CA THR A 153 -4.98 4.57 8.71
C THR A 153 -6.09 5.59 8.54
N CYS A 154 -5.72 6.86 8.52
CA CYS A 154 -6.62 7.95 8.16
C CYS A 154 -5.87 9.19 7.66
N THR A 155 -6.61 10.14 7.09
CA THR A 155 -6.11 11.47 6.69
C THR A 155 -6.61 12.60 7.59
N ASN A 156 -7.20 12.25 8.75
CA ASN A 156 -7.96 13.14 9.61
C ASN A 156 -7.27 13.45 10.96
N ASP A 157 -6.15 12.80 11.25
CA ASP A 157 -5.41 12.99 12.50
C ASP A 157 -4.32 14.06 12.32
N LEU A 158 -4.47 15.17 13.05
CA LEU A 158 -3.55 16.30 12.95
C LEU A 158 -2.17 16.02 13.56
N VAL A 159 -2.14 15.28 14.67
CA VAL A 159 -0.89 14.91 15.35
C VAL A 159 -0.26 13.71 14.67
N GLY A 160 -1.08 12.70 14.42
CA GLY A 160 -0.71 11.49 13.73
C GLY A 160 0.19 10.53 14.52
N THR A 161 0.19 9.31 14.06
CA THR A 161 1.06 8.22 14.58
C THR A 161 1.59 7.43 13.39
N ASP A 162 2.84 6.97 13.48
CA ASP A 162 3.38 5.91 12.63
C ASP A 162 4.06 4.89 13.53
N ARG A 163 3.39 3.75 13.73
CA ARG A 163 3.84 2.70 14.64
C ARG A 163 3.59 1.34 14.03
N LEU A 164 4.67 0.64 13.69
CA LEU A 164 4.67 -0.75 13.29
C LEU A 164 5.19 -1.62 14.42
N GLU A 165 4.41 -2.62 14.80
CA GLU A 165 4.80 -3.67 15.75
C GLU A 165 4.72 -5.03 15.08
N LEU A 166 5.73 -5.86 15.34
CA LEU A 166 5.82 -7.25 14.91
C LEU A 166 6.06 -8.11 16.16
N LEU A 167 5.18 -9.05 16.42
CA LEU A 167 5.26 -9.97 17.57
C LEU A 167 5.55 -11.38 17.03
N PHE A 168 6.64 -11.94 17.50
CA PHE A 168 7.15 -13.27 17.13
C PHE A 168 6.92 -14.30 18.22
#